data_9cb69f234488d6ad64e9a4e9e0c15666
#
_entry.id   9cb69f234488d6ad64e9a4e9e0c15666
#
_cell.length_a   1.000
_cell.length_b   1.000
_cell.length_c   1.000
_cell.angle_alpha   90.00
_cell.angle_beta   90.00
_cell.angle_gamma   90.00
#
_symmetry.space_group_name_H-M   'P 1'
#
loop_
_entity.id
_entity.type
_entity.pdbx_description
1 polymer ?
#
loop_
_entity_poly.entity_id
_entity_poly.type
_entity_poly.pdbx_seq_one_letter_code
_entity_poly.pdbx_strand_id
1 'polypeptide(L)'
;IKIFLEDIDEFSQGKLCIGMFGDRMQAIYNTGVEAKDDGMKRFKRKYREIVKSDNYRCSSEVIELLNKIRDDNLTQKTSGKNLVGSSMFIYSNQEFNLDVLKGSSVFKNWKFDDSKNTKILMLTHNLSAIGSNFSQIREIYNSCDKLKSFVNDRLFGSEPDKFAALLLKIGNLMDAFKKQDYKTLISGLDRSIK
;
A
#
# COMPACT_ATOMS: atom_id res chain seq x y z
N ILE A 1 -9.36 15.79 11.98
CA ILE A 1 -8.00 16.36 11.88
C ILE A 1 -8.07 17.88 11.61
N LYS A 2 -8.82 18.35 10.59
CA LYS A 2 -8.93 19.80 10.27
C LYS A 2 -9.35 20.62 11.51
N ILE A 3 -10.48 20.29 12.12
CA ILE A 3 -11.02 20.98 13.32
C ILE A 3 -9.98 20.99 14.45
N PHE A 4 -9.33 19.87 14.69
CA PHE A 4 -8.30 19.75 15.72
C PHE A 4 -7.10 20.66 15.49
N LEU A 5 -6.65 20.80 14.24
CA LEU A 5 -5.56 21.71 13.90
C LEU A 5 -5.97 23.20 14.08
N GLU A 6 -7.21 23.53 13.73
CA GLU A 6 -7.76 24.86 13.91
C GLU A 6 -7.87 25.23 15.40
N ASP A 7 -8.38 24.30 16.22
CA ASP A 7 -8.50 24.49 17.66
C ASP A 7 -7.12 24.65 18.34
N ILE A 8 -6.12 23.86 17.92
CA ILE A 8 -4.74 23.99 18.41
C ILE A 8 -4.13 25.34 18.01
N ASP A 9 -4.34 25.79 16.78
CA ASP A 9 -3.82 27.09 16.33
C ASP A 9 -4.45 28.25 17.11
N GLU A 10 -5.75 28.21 17.35
CA GLU A 10 -6.48 29.20 18.15
C GLU A 10 -6.00 29.19 19.61
N PHE A 11 -5.90 27.98 20.22
CA PHE A 11 -5.40 27.85 21.59
C PHE A 11 -3.97 28.38 21.77
N SER A 12 -3.11 28.12 20.81
CA SER A 12 -1.70 28.55 20.81
C SER A 12 -1.53 30.06 20.50
N GLN A 13 -2.61 30.77 20.20
CA GLN A 13 -2.60 32.17 19.76
C GLN A 13 -1.60 32.37 18.59
N GLY A 14 -1.50 31.42 17.75
CA GLY A 14 -0.63 31.52 16.62
C GLY A 14 0.87 31.30 16.87
N LYS A 15 1.26 30.82 18.03
CA LYS A 15 2.67 30.58 18.37
C LYS A 15 3.21 29.23 17.86
N LEU A 16 2.33 28.34 17.40
CA LEU A 16 2.73 27.05 16.83
C LEU A 16 3.15 27.17 15.36
N CYS A 17 4.17 26.41 15.00
CA CYS A 17 4.52 26.19 13.61
C CYS A 17 3.90 24.86 13.17
N ILE A 18 2.98 24.90 12.21
CA ILE A 18 2.31 23.71 11.68
C ILE A 18 2.83 23.45 10.27
N GLY A 19 3.40 22.25 10.07
CA GLY A 19 3.84 21.77 8.77
C GLY A 19 2.94 20.64 8.29
N MET A 20 2.40 20.75 7.07
CA MET A 20 1.68 19.67 6.39
C MET A 20 2.52 19.16 5.24
N PHE A 21 2.65 17.82 5.15
CA PHE A 21 3.41 17.16 4.11
C PHE A 21 2.48 16.23 3.35
N GLY A 22 2.56 16.23 2.03
CA GLY A 22 1.72 15.38 1.22
C GLY A 22 2.00 15.51 -0.27
N ASP A 23 1.37 14.64 -1.03
CA ASP A 23 1.33 14.69 -2.48
C ASP A 23 -0.14 14.49 -2.91
N ARG A 24 -0.70 15.44 -3.65
CA ARG A 24 -2.09 15.39 -4.14
C ARG A 24 -2.37 14.13 -4.96
N MET A 25 -1.43 13.74 -5.79
CA MET A 25 -1.56 12.57 -6.66
C MET A 25 -1.50 11.23 -5.92
N GLN A 26 -1.16 11.24 -4.61
CA GLN A 26 -1.21 10.05 -3.75
C GLN A 26 -2.51 9.93 -2.96
N ALA A 27 -3.49 10.81 -3.20
CA ALA A 27 -4.81 10.72 -2.60
C ALA A 27 -5.61 9.57 -3.24
N ILE A 28 -5.48 8.37 -2.70
CA ILE A 28 -6.23 7.17 -3.12
C ILE A 28 -7.64 7.10 -2.52
N TYR A 29 -7.95 7.95 -1.55
CA TYR A 29 -9.26 8.10 -0.94
C TYR A 29 -9.69 9.56 -1.00
N ASN A 30 -10.98 9.83 -1.22
CA ASN A 30 -11.55 11.19 -1.28
C ASN A 30 -11.61 11.89 0.10
N THR A 31 -10.68 11.57 1.01
CA THR A 31 -10.65 12.06 2.40
C THR A 31 -9.41 12.90 2.71
N GLY A 32 -8.67 13.33 1.72
CA GLY A 32 -7.48 14.16 1.87
C GLY A 32 -7.76 15.53 2.50
N VAL A 33 -6.74 16.13 3.14
CA VAL A 33 -6.76 17.53 3.60
C VAL A 33 -6.04 18.36 2.55
N GLU A 34 -6.79 19.18 1.81
CA GLU A 34 -6.19 20.15 0.89
C GLU A 34 -6.09 21.51 1.56
N ALA A 35 -4.92 22.13 1.48
CA ALA A 35 -4.68 23.46 2.06
C ALA A 35 -5.50 24.56 1.37
N LYS A 36 -5.93 24.33 0.12
CA LYS A 36 -6.76 25.26 -0.66
C LYS A 36 -8.26 25.03 -0.50
N ASP A 37 -8.64 23.98 0.22
CA ASP A 37 -10.05 23.62 0.40
C ASP A 37 -10.74 24.60 1.36
N ASP A 38 -11.95 25.00 1.01
CA ASP A 38 -12.86 25.83 1.83
C ASP A 38 -13.06 25.28 3.25
N GLY A 39 -12.71 24.02 3.48
CA GLY A 39 -12.78 23.36 4.79
C GLY A 39 -11.77 23.85 5.82
N MET A 40 -10.79 24.71 5.47
CA MET A 40 -9.84 25.32 6.42
C MET A 40 -10.13 26.84 6.64
N LYS A 41 -11.39 27.25 6.52
CA LYS A 41 -11.82 28.66 6.62
C LYS A 41 -11.47 29.36 7.93
N ARG A 42 -11.32 28.58 9.01
CA ARG A 42 -10.95 29.11 10.34
C ARG A 42 -9.48 29.42 10.47
N PHE A 43 -8.65 28.84 9.62
CA PHE A 43 -7.21 29.11 9.64
C PHE A 43 -6.96 30.55 9.21
N LYS A 44 -6.69 31.40 10.19
CA LYS A 44 -6.37 32.82 9.97
C LYS A 44 -4.99 33.02 9.35
N ARG A 45 -4.18 31.98 9.28
CA ARG A 45 -2.82 32.05 8.76
C ARG A 45 -2.74 31.63 7.29
N LYS A 46 -1.89 32.34 6.56
CA LYS A 46 -1.51 31.95 5.21
C LYS A 46 -0.45 30.86 5.30
N TYR A 47 -0.71 29.72 4.68
CA TYR A 47 0.31 28.71 4.47
C TYR A 47 1.31 29.18 3.42
N ARG A 48 2.57 28.91 3.69
CA ARG A 48 3.62 29.00 2.67
C ARG A 48 3.75 27.60 2.05
N GLU A 49 3.42 27.49 0.79
CA GLU A 49 3.62 26.28 0.03
C GLU A 49 5.12 26.14 -0.32
N ILE A 50 5.71 25.00 0.00
CA ILE A 50 7.07 24.64 -0.35
C ILE A 50 7.01 23.44 -1.27
N VAL A 51 7.17 23.68 -2.56
CA VAL A 51 7.14 22.65 -3.59
C VAL A 51 8.45 21.88 -3.59
N LYS A 52 8.37 20.54 -3.52
CA LYS A 52 9.49 19.61 -3.64
C LYS A 52 9.35 18.86 -4.95
N SER A 53 10.11 19.28 -5.96
CA SER A 53 10.05 18.71 -7.31
C SER A 53 11.10 17.65 -7.59
N ASP A 54 12.17 17.59 -6.81
CA ASP A 54 13.28 16.68 -7.09
C ASP A 54 12.94 15.24 -6.68
N ASN A 55 13.02 14.32 -7.62
CA ASN A 55 12.78 12.90 -7.40
C ASN A 55 14.12 12.13 -7.42
N TYR A 56 14.51 11.61 -6.28
CA TYR A 56 15.75 10.86 -6.08
C TYR A 56 15.57 9.35 -6.15
N ARG A 57 14.35 8.87 -6.31
CA ARG A 57 13.99 7.45 -6.17
C ARG A 57 13.73 6.74 -7.48
N CYS A 58 12.99 7.38 -8.37
CA CYS A 58 12.55 6.74 -9.61
C CYS A 58 13.58 6.91 -10.72
N SER A 59 13.55 6.01 -11.72
CA SER A 59 14.29 6.21 -12.95
C SER A 59 13.75 7.42 -13.74
N SER A 60 14.56 7.94 -14.66
CA SER A 60 14.19 9.09 -15.50
C SER A 60 12.90 8.84 -16.28
N GLU A 61 12.74 7.65 -16.85
CA GLU A 61 11.58 7.26 -17.66
C GLU A 61 10.30 7.15 -16.83
N VAL A 62 10.42 6.67 -15.58
CA VAL A 62 9.30 6.64 -14.64
C VAL A 62 8.89 8.06 -14.24
N ILE A 63 9.85 8.96 -14.01
CA ILE A 63 9.57 10.37 -13.70
C ILE A 63 8.86 11.05 -14.89
N GLU A 64 9.31 10.77 -16.11
CA GLU A 64 8.68 11.30 -17.32
C GLU A 64 7.23 10.81 -17.47
N LEU A 65 6.98 9.51 -17.22
CA LEU A 65 5.64 8.94 -17.20
C LEU A 65 4.76 9.60 -16.14
N LEU A 66 5.29 9.75 -14.91
CA LEU A 66 4.56 10.38 -13.80
C LEU A 66 4.18 11.82 -14.14
N ASN A 67 5.08 12.58 -14.75
CA ASN A 67 4.80 13.96 -15.19
C ASN A 67 3.68 14.04 -16.25
N LYS A 68 3.54 13.02 -17.10
CA LYS A 68 2.45 12.95 -18.09
C LYS A 68 1.09 12.60 -17.47
N ILE A 69 1.10 11.91 -16.34
CA ILE A 69 -0.13 11.48 -15.64
C ILE A 69 -0.61 12.55 -14.64
N ARG A 70 0.30 13.38 -14.12
CA ARG A 70 -0.04 14.43 -13.15
C ARG A 70 -0.92 15.52 -13.76
N ASP A 71 -1.91 15.96 -12.97
CA ASP A 71 -2.85 17.04 -13.33
C ASP A 71 -2.75 18.26 -12.38
N ASP A 72 -1.78 18.25 -11.46
CA ASP A 72 -1.62 19.27 -10.41
C ASP A 72 -0.57 20.36 -10.74
N ASN A 73 -0.15 20.46 -11.98
CA ASN A 73 0.87 21.41 -12.48
C ASN A 73 2.25 21.28 -11.81
N LEU A 74 2.49 20.23 -11.02
CA LEU A 74 3.81 19.93 -10.49
C LEU A 74 4.60 19.11 -11.50
N THR A 75 5.79 19.58 -11.88
CA THR A 75 6.72 18.83 -12.71
C THR A 75 7.85 18.30 -11.85
N GLN A 76 7.96 16.97 -11.75
CA GLN A 76 9.08 16.35 -11.07
C GLN A 76 10.34 16.40 -11.93
N LYS A 77 11.48 16.57 -11.27
CA LYS A 77 12.81 16.66 -11.91
C LYS A 77 13.70 15.51 -11.46
N THR A 78 14.51 15.02 -12.34
CA THR A 78 15.58 14.08 -12.00
C THR A 78 16.66 14.78 -11.18
N SER A 79 17.24 14.08 -10.22
CA SER A 79 18.34 14.60 -9.39
C SER A 79 19.71 14.56 -10.08
N GLY A 80 19.79 14.06 -11.32
CA GLY A 80 21.04 13.79 -12.05
C GLY A 80 21.77 12.50 -11.62
N LYS A 81 21.29 11.82 -10.56
CA LYS A 81 21.80 10.52 -10.09
C LYS A 81 20.81 9.38 -10.30
N ASN A 82 19.69 9.66 -10.94
CA ASN A 82 18.66 8.67 -11.21
C ASN A 82 19.16 7.64 -12.23
N LEU A 83 18.84 6.38 -11.98
CA LEU A 83 19.13 5.30 -12.91
C LEU A 83 18.28 5.44 -14.17
N VAL A 84 18.78 4.91 -15.27
CA VAL A 84 18.01 4.69 -16.49
C VAL A 84 17.10 3.49 -16.25
N GLY A 85 15.85 3.57 -16.68
CA GLY A 85 14.87 2.51 -16.50
C GLY A 85 13.97 2.38 -17.73
N SER A 86 12.82 1.76 -17.54
CA SER A 86 11.80 1.69 -18.59
C SER A 86 10.40 1.67 -17.98
N SER A 87 9.44 2.15 -18.74
CA SER A 87 8.01 2.06 -18.42
C SER A 87 7.30 1.36 -19.56
N MET A 88 6.47 0.36 -19.24
CA MET A 88 5.76 -0.41 -20.23
C MET A 88 4.30 -0.54 -19.83
N PHE A 89 3.39 -0.34 -20.78
CA PHE A 89 1.97 -0.61 -20.63
C PHE A 89 1.63 -1.90 -21.37
N ILE A 90 1.06 -2.87 -20.65
CA ILE A 90 0.63 -4.15 -21.20
C ILE A 90 -0.88 -4.24 -21.04
N TYR A 91 -1.56 -4.63 -22.10
CA TYR A 91 -3.00 -4.82 -22.10
C TYR A 91 -3.37 -6.19 -22.67
N SER A 92 -4.51 -6.71 -22.25
CA SER A 92 -5.09 -7.94 -22.75
C SER A 92 -6.59 -7.77 -22.91
N ASN A 93 -7.15 -8.40 -23.92
CA ASN A 93 -8.60 -8.52 -24.13
C ASN A 93 -9.20 -9.71 -23.34
N GLN A 94 -8.36 -10.49 -22.70
CA GLN A 94 -8.75 -11.65 -21.88
C GLN A 94 -8.70 -11.29 -20.39
N GLU A 95 -9.32 -12.12 -19.57
CA GLU A 95 -9.24 -11.98 -18.13
C GLU A 95 -7.78 -11.97 -17.65
N PHE A 96 -7.49 -11.11 -16.69
CA PHE A 96 -6.14 -10.95 -16.16
C PHE A 96 -5.69 -12.22 -15.44
N ASN A 97 -4.57 -12.77 -15.88
CA ASN A 97 -3.91 -13.91 -15.24
C ASN A 97 -2.44 -13.57 -14.95
N LEU A 98 -2.12 -13.48 -13.68
CA LEU A 98 -0.78 -13.10 -13.22
C LEU A 98 0.28 -14.15 -13.58
N ASP A 99 -0.05 -15.44 -13.57
CA ASP A 99 0.91 -16.50 -13.86
C ASP A 99 1.25 -16.53 -15.35
N VAL A 100 0.28 -16.27 -16.21
CA VAL A 100 0.51 -16.08 -17.64
C VAL A 100 1.41 -14.88 -17.88
N LEU A 101 1.18 -13.79 -17.16
CA LEU A 101 2.00 -12.58 -17.25
C LEU A 101 3.45 -12.87 -16.81
N LYS A 102 3.64 -13.51 -15.66
CA LYS A 102 4.97 -13.91 -15.13
C LYS A 102 5.73 -14.82 -16.10
N GLY A 103 5.03 -15.72 -16.78
CA GLY A 103 5.61 -16.65 -17.75
C GLY A 103 5.93 -16.04 -19.12
N SER A 104 5.52 -14.79 -19.36
CA SER A 104 5.76 -14.13 -20.64
C SER A 104 7.24 -13.79 -20.86
N SER A 105 7.66 -13.74 -22.13
CA SER A 105 9.04 -13.38 -22.51
C SER A 105 9.46 -11.98 -22.05
N VAL A 106 8.51 -11.08 -21.88
CA VAL A 106 8.71 -9.72 -21.42
C VAL A 106 9.30 -9.65 -20.02
N PHE A 107 8.92 -10.59 -19.15
CA PHE A 107 9.35 -10.64 -17.75
C PHE A 107 10.37 -11.74 -17.45
N LYS A 108 10.99 -12.34 -18.45
CA LYS A 108 11.95 -13.44 -18.30
C LYS A 108 13.06 -13.17 -17.28
N ASN A 109 13.48 -11.93 -17.15
CA ASN A 109 14.57 -11.54 -16.25
C ASN A 109 14.07 -10.99 -14.90
N TRP A 110 12.77 -10.97 -14.67
CA TRP A 110 12.20 -10.47 -13.42
C TRP A 110 12.19 -11.60 -12.37
N LYS A 111 12.60 -11.25 -11.16
CA LYS A 111 12.63 -12.18 -10.02
C LYS A 111 11.39 -11.99 -9.17
N PHE A 112 10.28 -12.58 -9.58
CA PHE A 112 8.99 -12.43 -8.89
C PHE A 112 8.98 -13.01 -7.47
N ASP A 113 9.86 -13.97 -7.16
CA ASP A 113 10.00 -14.57 -5.83
C ASP A 113 10.88 -13.73 -4.89
N ASP A 114 11.50 -12.68 -5.39
CA ASP A 114 12.35 -11.77 -4.62
C ASP A 114 11.65 -10.42 -4.41
N SER A 115 10.97 -10.27 -3.29
CA SER A 115 10.24 -9.05 -2.92
C SER A 115 11.12 -7.81 -2.71
N LYS A 116 12.45 -7.97 -2.63
CA LYS A 116 13.39 -6.85 -2.58
C LYS A 116 13.61 -6.24 -3.96
N ASN A 117 13.61 -7.08 -4.99
CA ASN A 117 13.88 -6.67 -6.37
C ASN A 117 12.61 -6.44 -7.18
N THR A 118 11.54 -7.22 -6.94
CA THR A 118 10.29 -7.11 -7.69
C THR A 118 9.11 -6.93 -6.75
N LYS A 119 8.26 -5.94 -7.04
CA LYS A 119 7.02 -5.69 -6.28
C LYS A 119 5.84 -5.67 -7.23
N ILE A 120 4.80 -6.39 -6.86
CA ILE A 120 3.51 -6.39 -7.55
C ILE A 120 2.56 -5.55 -6.72
N LEU A 121 2.02 -4.50 -7.33
CA LEU A 121 1.02 -3.63 -6.70
C LEU A 121 -0.33 -3.88 -7.37
N MET A 122 -1.36 -4.02 -6.57
CA MET A 122 -2.71 -4.27 -7.05
C MET A 122 -3.67 -3.27 -6.43
N LEU A 123 -4.64 -2.82 -7.23
CA LEU A 123 -5.58 -1.77 -6.84
C LEU A 123 -6.54 -2.23 -5.74
N THR A 124 -6.93 -3.50 -5.74
CA THR A 124 -7.92 -4.03 -4.79
C THR A 124 -7.40 -5.23 -4.04
N HIS A 125 -7.91 -5.44 -2.83
CA HIS A 125 -7.59 -6.62 -2.04
C HIS A 125 -8.08 -7.93 -2.70
N ASN A 126 -9.12 -7.87 -3.54
CA ASN A 126 -9.57 -9.04 -4.30
C ASN A 126 -8.52 -9.47 -5.33
N LEU A 127 -7.98 -8.53 -6.10
CA LEU A 127 -6.90 -8.82 -7.04
C LEU A 127 -5.65 -9.32 -6.32
N SER A 128 -5.32 -8.72 -5.17
CA SER A 128 -4.23 -9.16 -4.31
C SER A 128 -4.41 -10.60 -3.83
N ALA A 129 -5.63 -10.99 -3.46
CA ALA A 129 -5.96 -12.33 -3.02
C ALA A 129 -5.79 -13.36 -4.15
N ILE A 130 -6.23 -13.02 -5.37
CA ILE A 130 -6.04 -13.86 -6.57
C ILE A 130 -4.54 -14.03 -6.84
N GLY A 131 -3.78 -12.95 -6.88
CA GLY A 131 -2.34 -12.98 -7.17
C GLY A 131 -1.48 -13.69 -6.12
N SER A 132 -2.00 -13.88 -4.90
CA SER A 132 -1.31 -14.51 -3.77
C SER A 132 -1.89 -15.88 -3.40
N ASN A 133 -2.77 -16.44 -4.23
CA ASN A 133 -3.40 -17.76 -4.07
C ASN A 133 -4.21 -17.93 -2.78
N PHE A 134 -4.81 -16.87 -2.24
CA PHE A 134 -5.73 -16.95 -1.10
C PHE A 134 -7.15 -16.46 -1.41
N SER A 135 -7.55 -16.46 -2.68
CA SER A 135 -8.90 -16.08 -3.12
C SER A 135 -9.98 -16.90 -2.45
N GLN A 136 -9.77 -18.22 -2.28
CA GLN A 136 -10.73 -19.11 -1.63
C GLN A 136 -11.02 -18.72 -0.17
N ILE A 137 -9.98 -18.37 0.59
CA ILE A 137 -10.17 -17.89 1.97
C ILE A 137 -11.02 -16.62 1.96
N ARG A 138 -10.73 -15.71 1.04
CA ARG A 138 -11.48 -14.47 0.91
C ARG A 138 -12.93 -14.70 0.48
N GLU A 139 -13.20 -15.67 -0.39
CA GLU A 139 -14.54 -16.08 -0.79
C GLU A 139 -15.36 -16.59 0.40
N ILE A 140 -14.76 -17.38 1.29
CA ILE A 140 -15.41 -17.84 2.53
C ILE A 140 -15.86 -16.64 3.37
N TYR A 141 -14.99 -15.64 3.57
CA TYR A 141 -15.36 -14.44 4.32
C TYR A 141 -16.42 -13.59 3.60
N ASN A 142 -16.35 -13.47 2.29
CA ASN A 142 -17.30 -12.70 1.48
C ASN A 142 -18.68 -13.37 1.40
N SER A 143 -18.76 -14.70 1.50
CA SER A 143 -20.01 -15.44 1.46
C SER A 143 -20.82 -15.32 2.75
N CYS A 144 -20.21 -14.88 3.83
CA CYS A 144 -20.86 -14.68 5.11
C CYS A 144 -21.16 -13.20 5.34
N ASP A 145 -22.44 -12.80 5.31
CA ASP A 145 -22.84 -11.38 5.45
C ASP A 145 -22.32 -10.72 6.72
N LYS A 146 -22.22 -11.47 7.83
CA LYS A 146 -21.67 -10.97 9.10
C LYS A 146 -20.17 -10.74 9.07
N LEU A 147 -19.46 -11.38 8.15
CA LEU A 147 -17.99 -11.31 8.05
C LEU A 147 -17.53 -10.41 6.91
N LYS A 148 -18.42 -10.12 5.95
CA LYS A 148 -18.14 -9.35 4.74
C LYS A 148 -17.62 -7.93 5.02
N SER A 149 -18.16 -7.29 6.04
CA SER A 149 -17.62 -6.05 6.57
C SER A 149 -16.36 -6.37 7.39
N PHE A 150 -15.29 -5.62 7.20
CA PHE A 150 -14.04 -5.78 7.95
C PHE A 150 -13.23 -7.05 7.64
N VAL A 151 -13.40 -7.66 6.45
CA VAL A 151 -12.63 -8.87 6.05
C VAL A 151 -11.12 -8.67 6.23
N ASN A 152 -10.60 -7.51 5.87
CA ASN A 152 -9.17 -7.26 5.98
C ASN A 152 -8.71 -7.15 7.43
N ASP A 153 -9.49 -6.49 8.29
CA ASP A 153 -9.16 -6.35 9.72
C ASP A 153 -9.23 -7.70 10.43
N ARG A 154 -10.17 -8.56 10.02
CA ARG A 154 -10.32 -9.92 10.59
C ARG A 154 -9.25 -10.89 10.12
N LEU A 155 -8.79 -10.77 8.87
CA LEU A 155 -7.74 -11.65 8.33
C LEU A 155 -6.34 -11.17 8.68
N PHE A 156 -6.10 -9.85 8.61
CA PHE A 156 -4.75 -9.26 8.64
C PHE A 156 -4.60 -8.15 9.67
N GLY A 157 -5.64 -7.85 10.43
CA GLY A 157 -5.60 -6.84 11.48
C GLY A 157 -4.76 -7.25 12.70
N SER A 158 -4.62 -6.35 13.64
CA SER A 158 -3.92 -6.59 14.91
C SER A 158 -4.61 -7.66 15.77
N GLU A 159 -5.92 -7.83 15.60
CA GLU A 159 -6.74 -8.81 16.29
C GLU A 159 -7.50 -9.67 15.27
N PRO A 160 -6.83 -10.66 14.65
CA PRO A 160 -7.47 -11.56 13.70
C PRO A 160 -8.55 -12.40 14.42
N ASP A 161 -9.61 -12.78 13.71
CA ASP A 161 -10.62 -13.67 14.26
C ASP A 161 -10.04 -15.08 14.51
N LYS A 162 -10.80 -15.93 15.21
CA LYS A 162 -10.33 -17.27 15.60
C LYS A 162 -9.90 -18.13 14.41
N PHE A 163 -10.59 -18.01 13.28
CA PHE A 163 -10.26 -18.77 12.08
C PHE A 163 -8.97 -18.25 11.43
N ALA A 164 -8.83 -16.94 11.26
CA ALA A 164 -7.60 -16.33 10.76
C ALA A 164 -6.41 -16.62 11.69
N ALA A 165 -6.61 -16.53 13.00
CA ALA A 165 -5.56 -16.86 13.98
C ALA A 165 -5.10 -18.33 13.85
N LEU A 166 -6.02 -19.26 13.61
CA LEU A 166 -5.69 -20.66 13.35
C LEU A 166 -4.90 -20.82 12.05
N LEU A 167 -5.32 -20.18 10.95
CA LEU A 167 -4.62 -20.22 9.68
C LEU A 167 -3.20 -19.65 9.79
N LEU A 168 -3.04 -18.53 10.47
CA LEU A 168 -1.73 -17.92 10.72
C LEU A 168 -0.83 -18.86 11.54
N LYS A 169 -1.40 -19.53 12.55
CA LYS A 169 -0.66 -20.51 13.34
C LYS A 169 -0.19 -21.70 12.49
N ILE A 170 -1.06 -22.24 11.65
CA ILE A 170 -0.70 -23.32 10.72
C ILE A 170 0.40 -22.84 9.76
N GLY A 171 0.27 -21.65 9.17
CA GLY A 171 1.28 -21.07 8.31
C GLY A 171 2.65 -20.96 8.99
N ASN A 172 2.69 -20.45 10.20
CA ASN A 172 3.93 -20.34 11.00
C ASN A 172 4.57 -21.70 11.28
N LEU A 173 3.75 -22.72 11.59
CA LEU A 173 4.25 -24.09 11.79
C LEU A 173 4.80 -24.69 10.51
N MET A 174 4.14 -24.47 9.38
CA MET A 174 4.63 -24.92 8.07
C MET A 174 5.96 -24.26 7.70
N ASP A 175 6.10 -22.97 7.98
CA ASP A 175 7.35 -22.24 7.74
C ASP A 175 8.48 -22.70 8.64
N ALA A 176 8.19 -22.95 9.91
CA ALA A 176 9.16 -23.51 10.86
C ALA A 176 9.62 -24.89 10.40
N PHE A 177 8.69 -25.74 9.94
CA PHE A 177 9.02 -27.06 9.37
C PHE A 177 9.93 -26.96 8.14
N LYS A 178 9.59 -26.10 7.18
CA LYS A 178 10.41 -25.87 5.98
C LYS A 178 11.81 -25.36 6.30
N LYS A 179 11.94 -24.53 7.33
CA LYS A 179 13.22 -23.97 7.80
C LYS A 179 13.97 -24.89 8.76
N GLN A 180 13.41 -26.05 9.07
CA GLN A 180 13.94 -27.00 10.06
C GLN A 180 14.12 -26.37 11.47
N ASP A 181 13.31 -25.39 11.81
CA ASP A 181 13.25 -24.78 13.13
C ASP A 181 12.36 -25.60 14.06
N TYR A 182 12.92 -26.72 14.55
CA TYR A 182 12.20 -27.65 15.41
C TYR A 182 11.81 -27.04 16.77
N LYS A 183 12.54 -26.04 17.25
CA LYS A 183 12.21 -25.35 18.50
C LYS A 183 10.88 -24.61 18.38
N THR A 184 10.72 -23.82 17.34
CA THR A 184 9.46 -23.09 17.05
C THR A 184 8.33 -24.08 16.74
N LEU A 185 8.60 -25.16 16.03
CA LEU A 185 7.63 -26.19 15.73
C LEU A 185 7.06 -26.84 17.00
N ILE A 186 7.91 -27.34 17.88
CA ILE A 186 7.50 -28.01 19.14
C ILE A 186 6.75 -27.03 20.04
N SER A 187 7.28 -25.82 20.25
CA SER A 187 6.63 -24.81 21.10
C SER A 187 5.25 -24.36 20.56
N GLY A 188 5.07 -24.41 19.25
CA GLY A 188 3.80 -24.09 18.60
C GLY A 188 2.75 -25.20 18.72
N LEU A 189 3.18 -26.47 18.76
CA LEU A 189 2.31 -27.63 18.95
C LEU A 189 1.86 -27.77 20.40
N ASP A 190 2.75 -27.60 21.37
CA ASP A 190 2.44 -27.75 22.80
C ASP A 190 1.35 -26.80 23.31
N ARG A 191 1.22 -25.62 22.71
CA ARG A 191 0.17 -24.66 23.08
C ARG A 191 -1.23 -24.99 22.52
N SER A 192 -1.36 -26.04 21.72
CA SER A 192 -2.62 -26.42 21.08
C SER A 192 -3.36 -27.57 21.76
N ILE A 193 -2.78 -28.15 22.78
CA ILE A 193 -3.32 -29.34 23.47
C ILE A 193 -3.97 -28.99 24.85
N LYS A 194 -4.17 -27.69 25.11
CA LYS A 194 -4.90 -27.24 26.31
C LYS A 194 -6.30 -26.79 26.00
#